data_ad0c8210a4ce3a1029b1d4f32093e5ee
#
_entry.id   ad0c8210a4ce3a1029b1d4f32093e5ee
#
_cell.length_a   1.000
_cell.length_b   1.000
_cell.length_c   1.000
_cell.angle_alpha   90.00
_cell.angle_beta   90.00
_cell.angle_gamma   90.00
#
_symmetry.space_group_name_H-M   'P 1'
#
loop_
_entity.id
_entity.type
_entity.pdbx_description
1 polymer ?
#
loop_
_entity_poly.entity_id
_entity_poly.type
_entity_poly.pdbx_seq_one_letter_code
_entity_poly.pdbx_strand_id
1 'polypeptide(L)'
;DFRRFCKAFLAELYMYQKKFTEAKKELNDIITSNTYALEPCYANLHAWDNHWTKESIFEVAYHIHGNMNWGGNSHDDGKIWYGYMCAAPEYGGWGSLALSWEYYRSFEQGDKRKEYTCVGTGDVHPITNEKLGTNPSYSGYVQGSENVPCVYSLKYWRKQPGKDGFVYCPISLTFKRYAGVLLDYAECCFETGEEATGWEMIRQVRNRAWGNLEIGVQAIDFPQSMLSTTIVDVPDAKTVYAEYKTRKGYTSDVWKVALTQERRHELNAEFSLYFDLCRMGLAEEWFRCEYPK
;
A
#
# COMPACT_ATOMS: atom_id res chain seq x y z
N ASP A 1 12.89 7.69 -15.02
CA ASP A 1 14.27 7.46 -15.47
C ASP A 1 14.50 5.95 -15.68
N PHE A 2 14.58 5.53 -16.95
CA PHE A 2 14.67 4.12 -17.34
C PHE A 2 15.87 3.38 -16.70
N ARG A 3 16.99 4.04 -16.52
CA ARG A 3 18.18 3.43 -15.89
C ARG A 3 17.90 3.02 -14.45
N ARG A 4 17.21 3.86 -13.68
CA ARG A 4 16.90 3.57 -12.26
C ARG A 4 15.78 2.56 -12.12
N PHE A 5 14.84 2.57 -13.03
CA PHE A 5 13.88 1.49 -13.20
C PHE A 5 14.59 0.14 -13.35
N CYS A 6 15.52 0.01 -14.29
CA CYS A 6 16.29 -1.23 -14.48
C CYS A 6 17.05 -1.63 -13.21
N LYS A 7 17.65 -0.68 -12.48
CA LYS A 7 18.36 -0.96 -11.22
C LYS A 7 17.44 -1.50 -10.12
N ALA A 8 16.23 -0.95 -9.98
CA ALA A 8 15.28 -1.42 -8.98
C ALA A 8 14.88 -2.88 -9.22
N PHE A 9 14.59 -3.27 -10.46
CA PHE A 9 14.26 -4.65 -10.81
C PHE A 9 15.49 -5.58 -10.78
N LEU A 10 16.67 -5.09 -11.15
CA LEU A 10 17.91 -5.85 -11.02
C LEU A 10 18.22 -6.18 -9.55
N ALA A 11 18.03 -5.20 -8.67
CA ALA A 11 18.18 -5.41 -7.23
C ALA A 11 17.24 -6.49 -6.71
N GLU A 12 15.97 -6.46 -7.11
CA GLU A 12 14.99 -7.48 -6.76
C GLU A 12 15.42 -8.87 -7.24
N LEU A 13 15.92 -8.99 -8.48
CA LEU A 13 16.48 -10.26 -9.00
C LEU A 13 17.66 -10.74 -8.15
N TYR A 14 18.55 -9.84 -7.72
CA TYR A 14 19.65 -10.20 -6.82
C TYR A 14 19.13 -10.67 -5.46
N MET A 15 18.08 -10.05 -4.91
CA MET A 15 17.46 -10.48 -3.66
C MET A 15 16.87 -11.90 -3.76
N TYR A 16 16.22 -12.24 -4.88
CA TYR A 16 15.79 -13.62 -5.15
C TYR A 16 16.95 -14.62 -5.21
N GLN A 17 18.13 -14.20 -5.68
CA GLN A 17 19.35 -14.99 -5.71
C GLN A 17 20.14 -14.98 -4.38
N LYS A 18 19.63 -14.30 -3.34
CA LYS A 18 20.31 -14.07 -2.05
C LYS A 18 21.64 -13.30 -2.18
N LYS A 19 21.80 -12.54 -3.24
CA LYS A 19 22.95 -11.66 -3.50
C LYS A 19 22.68 -10.27 -2.92
N PHE A 20 22.61 -10.20 -1.58
CA PHE A 20 22.17 -8.98 -0.90
C PHE A 20 23.17 -7.82 -1.00
N THR A 21 24.46 -8.12 -1.13
CA THR A 21 25.49 -7.08 -1.33
C THR A 21 25.33 -6.39 -2.67
N GLU A 22 25.09 -7.16 -3.74
CA GLU A 22 24.86 -6.63 -5.09
C GLU A 22 23.52 -5.88 -5.17
N ALA A 23 22.47 -6.44 -4.59
CA ALA A 23 21.17 -5.77 -4.49
C ALA A 23 21.28 -4.43 -3.79
N LYS A 24 21.96 -4.41 -2.63
CA LYS A 24 22.17 -3.19 -1.83
C LYS A 24 22.86 -2.10 -2.63
N LYS A 25 23.86 -2.45 -3.45
CA LYS A 25 24.57 -1.49 -4.29
C LYS A 25 23.64 -0.82 -5.30
N GLU A 26 22.80 -1.58 -6.01
CA GLU A 26 21.87 -1.03 -7.00
C GLU A 26 20.80 -0.15 -6.33
N LEU A 27 20.29 -0.55 -5.16
CA LEU A 27 19.32 0.24 -4.39
C LEU A 27 19.94 1.51 -3.83
N ASN A 28 21.18 1.45 -3.34
CA ASN A 28 21.91 2.61 -2.85
C ASN A 28 22.10 3.67 -3.94
N ASP A 29 22.40 3.25 -5.18
CA ASP A 29 22.52 4.16 -6.33
C ASP A 29 21.21 4.89 -6.62
N ILE A 30 20.06 4.25 -6.37
CA ILE A 30 18.73 4.89 -6.50
C ILE A 30 18.56 5.93 -5.39
N ILE A 31 18.83 5.54 -4.14
CA ILE A 31 18.64 6.38 -2.94
C ILE A 31 19.54 7.62 -3.01
N THR A 32 20.82 7.44 -3.29
CA THR A 32 21.80 8.52 -3.31
C THR A 32 21.68 9.45 -4.52
N SER A 33 20.90 9.03 -5.53
CA SER A 33 20.65 9.86 -6.72
C SER A 33 19.82 11.12 -6.44
N ASN A 34 19.10 11.15 -5.31
CA ASN A 34 18.15 12.20 -4.92
C ASN A 34 17.09 12.52 -6.01
N THR A 35 16.84 11.55 -6.91
CA THR A 35 15.82 11.70 -7.96
C THR A 35 14.44 11.39 -7.44
N TYR A 36 14.36 10.43 -6.52
CA TYR A 36 13.12 9.97 -5.92
C TYR A 36 13.03 10.42 -4.46
N ALA A 37 11.81 10.56 -3.98
CA ALA A 37 11.48 10.86 -2.59
C ALA A 37 10.14 10.25 -2.24
N LEU A 38 9.88 10.01 -0.96
CA LEU A 38 8.54 9.66 -0.50
C LEU A 38 7.55 10.77 -0.84
N GLU A 39 6.39 10.41 -1.37
CA GLU A 39 5.27 11.34 -1.49
C GLU A 39 4.90 11.82 -0.07
N PRO A 40 4.95 13.12 0.21
CA PRO A 40 4.77 13.61 1.57
C PRO A 40 3.43 13.21 2.19
N CYS A 41 2.36 13.24 1.40
CA CYS A 41 1.04 12.82 1.83
C CYS A 41 0.71 11.44 1.24
N TYR A 42 0.62 10.43 2.11
CA TYR A 42 0.28 9.08 1.67
C TYR A 42 -1.08 9.02 0.94
N ALA A 43 -2.05 9.85 1.37
CA ALA A 43 -3.35 9.93 0.71
C ALA A 43 -3.24 10.34 -0.77
N ASN A 44 -2.30 11.21 -1.11
CA ASN A 44 -2.09 11.68 -2.47
C ASN A 44 -1.43 10.65 -3.39
N LEU A 45 -0.77 9.65 -2.83
CA LEU A 45 0.01 8.65 -3.59
C LEU A 45 -0.82 7.93 -4.67
N HIS A 46 -2.08 7.66 -4.36
CA HIS A 46 -3.03 7.01 -5.27
C HIS A 46 -4.23 7.92 -5.60
N ALA A 47 -4.06 9.23 -5.48
CA ALA A 47 -5.11 10.18 -5.80
C ALA A 47 -5.42 10.20 -7.31
N TRP A 48 -6.65 10.61 -7.63
CA TRP A 48 -7.03 10.76 -9.02
C TRP A 48 -6.08 11.73 -9.75
N ASP A 49 -5.70 11.40 -10.98
CA ASP A 49 -4.84 12.22 -11.84
C ASP A 49 -3.45 12.60 -11.25
N ASN A 50 -3.00 11.89 -10.20
CA ASN A 50 -1.69 12.09 -9.60
C ASN A 50 -0.69 11.02 -10.08
N HIS A 51 -0.25 11.17 -11.31
CA HIS A 51 0.66 10.24 -11.98
C HIS A 51 2.12 10.69 -11.87
N TRP A 52 3.04 9.73 -11.95
CA TRP A 52 4.50 9.96 -12.01
C TRP A 52 5.02 10.90 -10.94
N THR A 53 4.57 10.73 -9.70
CA THR A 53 5.08 11.48 -8.56
C THR A 53 6.58 11.22 -8.36
N LYS A 54 7.21 11.98 -7.47
CA LYS A 54 8.62 11.73 -7.13
C LYS A 54 8.85 10.36 -6.47
N GLU A 55 7.80 9.72 -5.99
CA GLU A 55 7.89 8.37 -5.43
C GLU A 55 7.79 7.29 -6.52
N SER A 56 7.21 7.58 -7.68
CA SER A 56 6.99 6.60 -8.75
C SER A 56 8.28 6.25 -9.47
N ILE A 57 8.67 4.98 -9.46
CA ILE A 57 9.76 4.41 -10.24
C ILE A 57 9.22 3.73 -11.49
N PHE A 58 8.14 2.97 -11.33
CA PHE A 58 7.41 2.36 -12.44
C PHE A 58 5.93 2.25 -12.14
N GLU A 59 5.15 2.89 -12.98
CA GLU A 59 3.68 2.82 -12.94
C GLU A 59 3.11 2.79 -14.36
N VAL A 60 1.93 2.24 -14.48
CA VAL A 60 1.09 2.32 -15.68
C VAL A 60 -0.04 3.30 -15.39
N ALA A 61 0.00 4.43 -16.06
CA ALA A 61 -1.02 5.46 -15.93
C ALA A 61 -2.23 5.13 -16.83
N TYR A 62 -3.40 5.32 -16.27
CA TYR A 62 -4.67 5.15 -16.98
C TYR A 62 -5.34 6.50 -17.19
N HIS A 63 -5.94 6.67 -18.36
CA HIS A 63 -6.72 7.85 -18.70
C HIS A 63 -8.16 7.46 -19.00
N ILE A 64 -9.09 8.35 -18.70
CA ILE A 64 -10.48 8.18 -19.09
C ILE A 64 -10.73 8.95 -20.38
N HIS A 65 -10.83 8.24 -21.48
CA HIS A 65 -11.32 8.77 -22.73
C HIS A 65 -12.65 8.07 -23.06
N GLY A 66 -13.72 8.86 -23.23
CA GLY A 66 -15.00 8.36 -23.70
C GLY A 66 -15.86 7.64 -22.66
N ASN A 67 -16.91 6.98 -23.14
CA ASN A 67 -17.84 6.20 -22.34
C ASN A 67 -17.32 4.79 -22.11
N MET A 68 -17.64 4.22 -20.94
CA MET A 68 -17.37 2.80 -20.71
C MET A 68 -18.10 1.94 -21.72
N ASN A 69 -17.38 1.16 -22.49
CA ASN A 69 -17.94 0.17 -23.38
C ASN A 69 -17.65 -1.24 -22.84
N TRP A 70 -18.69 -1.89 -22.35
CA TRP A 70 -18.64 -3.26 -21.83
C TRP A 70 -18.56 -4.25 -22.99
N GLY A 71 -17.40 -4.47 -23.55
CA GLY A 71 -17.17 -5.44 -24.62
C GLY A 71 -16.95 -4.85 -26.01
N GLY A 72 -16.72 -3.54 -26.12
CA GLY A 72 -16.27 -2.94 -27.36
C GLY A 72 -14.78 -3.13 -27.60
N ASN A 73 -14.38 -3.30 -28.86
CA ASN A 73 -13.00 -3.29 -29.32
C ASN A 73 -12.41 -1.86 -29.33
N SER A 74 -12.83 -1.00 -28.40
CA SER A 74 -12.31 0.36 -28.37
C SER A 74 -10.93 0.35 -27.74
N HIS A 75 -9.92 0.65 -28.53
CA HIS A 75 -8.54 0.88 -28.10
C HIS A 75 -8.40 2.12 -27.19
N ASP A 76 -9.51 2.79 -26.90
CA ASP A 76 -9.55 4.04 -26.12
C ASP A 76 -9.84 3.84 -24.64
N ASP A 77 -10.01 2.60 -24.19
CA ASP A 77 -10.38 2.29 -22.81
C ASP A 77 -9.15 2.10 -21.91
N GLY A 78 -8.43 3.18 -21.65
CA GLY A 78 -7.38 3.22 -20.63
C GLY A 78 -7.92 3.16 -19.20
N LYS A 79 -8.94 2.31 -18.95
CA LYS A 79 -9.62 2.20 -17.66
C LYS A 79 -9.00 1.13 -16.79
N ILE A 80 -8.91 1.44 -15.52
CA ILE A 80 -8.51 0.47 -14.52
C ILE A 80 -9.76 -0.14 -13.84
N TRP A 81 -9.92 -1.44 -13.95
CA TRP A 81 -10.99 -2.19 -13.31
C TRP A 81 -10.85 -2.28 -11.78
N TYR A 82 -9.68 -1.94 -11.24
CA TYR A 82 -9.40 -1.99 -9.80
C TYR A 82 -10.34 -1.13 -8.97
N GLY A 83 -10.80 0.02 -9.50
CA GLY A 83 -11.80 0.84 -8.84
C GLY A 83 -13.09 0.06 -8.57
N TYR A 84 -13.58 -0.70 -9.56
CA TYR A 84 -14.74 -1.59 -9.39
C TYR A 84 -14.47 -2.74 -8.43
N MET A 85 -13.31 -3.36 -8.52
CA MET A 85 -12.94 -4.49 -7.67
C MET A 85 -12.79 -4.08 -6.21
N CYS A 86 -12.34 -2.85 -5.95
CA CYS A 86 -12.13 -2.34 -4.60
C CYS A 86 -13.37 -1.68 -3.99
N ALA A 87 -14.22 -1.06 -4.80
CA ALA A 87 -15.40 -0.35 -4.30
C ALA A 87 -16.47 -1.31 -3.78
N ALA A 88 -17.16 -0.90 -2.71
CA ALA A 88 -18.26 -1.66 -2.15
C ALA A 88 -19.43 -1.77 -3.14
N PRO A 89 -20.14 -2.91 -3.18
CA PRO A 89 -21.27 -3.12 -4.09
C PRO A 89 -22.41 -2.12 -3.91
N GLU A 90 -22.67 -1.67 -2.70
CA GLU A 90 -23.68 -0.63 -2.41
C GLU A 90 -23.39 0.71 -3.09
N TYR A 91 -22.13 0.93 -3.50
CA TYR A 91 -21.68 2.12 -4.24
C TYR A 91 -21.30 1.81 -5.69
N GLY A 92 -21.84 0.73 -6.26
CA GLY A 92 -21.67 0.36 -7.66
C GLY A 92 -20.37 -0.37 -7.99
N GLY A 93 -19.61 -0.78 -6.97
CA GLY A 93 -18.43 -1.64 -7.15
C GLY A 93 -18.76 -3.13 -7.18
N TRP A 94 -17.74 -3.95 -7.27
CA TRP A 94 -17.85 -5.42 -7.17
C TRP A 94 -17.42 -5.99 -5.84
N GLY A 95 -16.63 -5.25 -5.06
CA GLY A 95 -16.09 -5.70 -3.77
C GLY A 95 -15.22 -6.95 -3.85
N SER A 96 -14.69 -7.27 -5.04
CA SER A 96 -13.92 -8.51 -5.27
C SER A 96 -12.55 -8.53 -4.61
N LEU A 97 -11.98 -7.36 -4.35
CA LEU A 97 -10.70 -7.18 -3.67
C LEU A 97 -10.93 -6.63 -2.25
N ALA A 98 -11.76 -7.34 -1.48
CA ALA A 98 -11.95 -7.04 -0.06
C ALA A 98 -10.66 -7.33 0.73
N LEU A 99 -10.46 -6.54 1.77
CA LEU A 99 -9.36 -6.70 2.72
C LEU A 99 -9.82 -7.54 3.91
N SER A 100 -8.86 -8.16 4.62
CA SER A 100 -9.20 -8.89 5.83
C SER A 100 -9.37 -7.95 7.04
N TRP A 101 -10.19 -8.36 8.01
CA TRP A 101 -10.32 -7.66 9.29
C TRP A 101 -9.02 -7.67 10.11
N GLU A 102 -8.18 -8.70 9.94
CA GLU A 102 -6.85 -8.77 10.55
C GLU A 102 -5.96 -7.66 10.04
N TYR A 103 -6.00 -7.40 8.72
CA TYR A 103 -5.29 -6.27 8.12
C TYR A 103 -5.79 -4.95 8.70
N TYR A 104 -7.08 -4.71 8.71
CA TYR A 104 -7.71 -3.49 9.24
C TYR A 104 -7.34 -3.23 10.72
N ARG A 105 -7.20 -4.29 11.53
CA ARG A 105 -6.85 -4.21 12.95
C ARG A 105 -5.35 -4.24 13.23
N SER A 106 -4.51 -4.49 12.21
CA SER A 106 -3.07 -4.64 12.41
C SER A 106 -2.32 -3.31 12.54
N PHE A 107 -2.94 -2.22 12.14
CA PHE A 107 -2.32 -0.89 12.22
C PHE A 107 -2.17 -0.42 13.67
N GLU A 108 -1.04 0.23 13.94
CA GLU A 108 -0.81 0.91 15.20
C GLU A 108 -1.68 2.17 15.30
N GLN A 109 -1.95 2.59 16.51
CA GLN A 109 -2.61 3.87 16.73
C GLN A 109 -1.69 5.00 16.27
N GLY A 110 -2.20 5.88 15.42
CA GLY A 110 -1.45 6.98 14.81
C GLY A 110 -0.87 6.68 13.43
N ASP A 111 -0.88 5.40 12.98
CA ASP A 111 -0.53 5.06 11.61
C ASP A 111 -1.67 5.46 10.65
N LYS A 112 -1.49 6.57 9.96
CA LYS A 112 -2.49 7.15 9.07
C LYS A 112 -2.74 6.34 7.80
N ARG A 113 -1.86 5.39 7.47
CA ARG A 113 -2.08 4.49 6.33
C ARG A 113 -3.39 3.74 6.46
N LYS A 114 -3.84 3.42 7.69
CA LYS A 114 -5.15 2.80 7.92
C LYS A 114 -6.28 3.65 7.32
N GLU A 115 -6.33 4.91 7.69
CA GLU A 115 -7.39 5.84 7.27
C GLU A 115 -7.36 6.15 5.76
N TYR A 116 -6.18 6.07 5.15
CA TYR A 116 -5.98 6.34 3.73
C TYR A 116 -6.11 5.10 2.84
N THR A 117 -6.09 3.90 3.42
CA THR A 117 -6.12 2.66 2.64
C THR A 117 -7.30 1.75 2.92
N CYS A 118 -7.99 1.92 4.03
CA CYS A 118 -9.06 1.02 4.45
C CYS A 118 -10.33 1.75 4.84
N VAL A 119 -11.46 1.18 4.49
CA VAL A 119 -12.77 1.53 5.01
C VAL A 119 -13.55 0.25 5.28
N GLY A 120 -14.05 0.09 6.49
CA GLY A 120 -14.80 -1.09 6.92
C GLY A 120 -16.27 -0.80 7.16
N THR A 121 -17.07 -1.86 7.24
CA THR A 121 -18.48 -1.75 7.64
C THR A 121 -18.62 -0.97 8.94
N GLY A 122 -19.42 0.07 8.91
CA GLY A 122 -19.64 1.00 10.02
C GLY A 122 -18.81 2.27 9.98
N ASP A 123 -17.74 2.30 9.19
CA ASP A 123 -16.94 3.50 8.97
C ASP A 123 -17.66 4.49 8.04
N VAL A 124 -17.22 5.74 8.09
CA VAL A 124 -17.60 6.77 7.11
C VAL A 124 -16.52 6.83 6.03
N HIS A 125 -16.93 6.70 4.77
CA HIS A 125 -16.01 6.82 3.65
C HIS A 125 -15.47 8.26 3.57
N PRO A 126 -14.14 8.46 3.63
CA PRO A 126 -13.57 9.79 3.84
C PRO A 126 -13.82 10.77 2.67
N ILE A 127 -13.99 10.25 1.45
CA ILE A 127 -14.19 11.10 0.26
C ILE A 127 -15.67 11.39 0.02
N THR A 128 -16.58 10.47 0.32
CA THR A 128 -18.01 10.63 0.03
C THR A 128 -18.84 11.05 1.22
N ASN A 129 -18.28 10.89 2.42
CA ASN A 129 -18.98 11.12 3.69
C ASN A 129 -20.20 10.19 3.90
N GLU A 130 -20.24 9.05 3.24
CA GLU A 130 -21.29 8.06 3.37
C GLU A 130 -20.84 6.93 4.31
N LYS A 131 -21.76 6.44 5.14
CA LYS A 131 -21.48 5.36 6.07
C LYS A 131 -21.61 4.01 5.36
N LEU A 132 -20.55 3.19 5.40
CA LEU A 132 -20.62 1.84 4.88
C LEU A 132 -21.56 0.96 5.69
N GLY A 133 -22.51 0.36 5.01
CA GLY A 133 -23.42 -0.63 5.56
C GLY A 133 -22.77 -2.02 5.67
N THR A 134 -23.56 -2.94 6.21
CA THR A 134 -23.31 -4.37 6.02
C THR A 134 -23.76 -4.74 4.62
N ASN A 135 -22.85 -5.19 3.79
CA ASN A 135 -23.21 -5.53 2.44
C ASN A 135 -23.68 -6.99 2.34
N PRO A 136 -24.85 -7.25 1.77
CA PRO A 136 -25.07 -8.54 1.19
C PRO A 136 -24.04 -8.69 0.08
N SER A 137 -23.22 -9.70 0.18
CA SER A 137 -22.22 -9.98 -0.83
C SER A 137 -22.88 -9.96 -2.22
N TYR A 138 -22.63 -8.93 -2.98
CA TYR A 138 -23.01 -8.92 -4.39
C TYR A 138 -22.14 -9.88 -5.19
N SER A 139 -21.06 -10.35 -4.66
CA SER A 139 -20.32 -11.33 -5.43
C SER A 139 -21.19 -12.57 -5.55
N GLY A 140 -21.67 -12.86 -6.74
CA GLY A 140 -22.22 -14.16 -7.09
C GLY A 140 -21.24 -15.32 -6.82
N TYR A 141 -20.16 -15.03 -6.14
CA TYR A 141 -19.11 -15.91 -5.67
C TYR A 141 -19.22 -16.23 -4.17
N VAL A 142 -19.92 -15.46 -3.37
CA VAL A 142 -20.27 -15.81 -1.99
C VAL A 142 -21.75 -16.13 -1.94
N GLN A 143 -22.08 -17.34 -2.31
CA GLN A 143 -23.42 -17.90 -2.07
C GLN A 143 -23.61 -18.05 -0.56
N GLY A 144 -24.53 -17.30 -0.01
CA GLY A 144 -24.92 -17.44 1.38
C GLY A 144 -25.25 -16.14 2.06
N SER A 145 -25.66 -15.16 1.37
CA SER A 145 -26.61 -14.07 1.66
C SER A 145 -26.85 -13.61 3.11
N GLU A 146 -25.92 -13.80 4.02
CA GLU A 146 -25.96 -13.03 5.24
C GLU A 146 -25.13 -11.76 5.05
N ASN A 147 -25.64 -10.63 5.53
CA ASN A 147 -24.93 -9.35 5.53
C ASN A 147 -23.62 -9.48 6.30
N VAL A 148 -22.53 -9.71 5.58
CA VAL A 148 -21.23 -9.92 6.19
C VAL A 148 -20.49 -8.59 6.29
N PRO A 149 -19.96 -8.21 7.45
CA PRO A 149 -19.08 -7.05 7.58
C PRO A 149 -17.84 -7.22 6.69
N CYS A 150 -17.56 -6.21 5.86
CA CYS A 150 -16.43 -6.21 4.92
C CYS A 150 -15.50 -5.03 5.16
N VAL A 151 -14.27 -5.16 4.69
CA VAL A 151 -13.28 -4.07 4.61
C VAL A 151 -12.86 -3.92 3.17
N TYR A 152 -12.82 -2.69 2.68
CA TYR A 152 -12.48 -2.36 1.30
C TYR A 152 -11.24 -1.50 1.22
N SER A 153 -10.52 -1.59 0.09
CA SER A 153 -9.34 -0.78 -0.16
C SER A 153 -9.70 0.57 -0.75
N LEU A 154 -9.23 1.64 -0.13
CA LEU A 154 -9.36 3.00 -0.63
C LEU A 154 -8.28 3.37 -1.65
N LYS A 155 -7.22 2.56 -1.84
CA LYS A 155 -6.14 2.89 -2.77
C LYS A 155 -6.63 3.10 -4.21
N TYR A 156 -7.56 2.26 -4.66
CA TYR A 156 -8.12 2.33 -6.01
C TYR A 156 -9.60 2.72 -6.02
N TRP A 157 -10.22 2.84 -4.86
CA TRP A 157 -11.57 3.36 -4.72
C TRP A 157 -11.51 4.88 -4.52
N ARG A 158 -11.22 5.58 -5.61
CA ARG A 158 -11.07 7.04 -5.64
C ARG A 158 -12.17 7.68 -6.49
N LYS A 159 -12.44 8.96 -6.26
CA LYS A 159 -13.47 9.72 -6.98
C LYS A 159 -12.83 10.91 -7.68
N GLN A 160 -13.06 11.00 -8.99
CA GLN A 160 -12.74 12.20 -9.74
C GLN A 160 -13.74 13.31 -9.36
N PRO A 161 -13.31 14.52 -8.99
CA PRO A 161 -14.21 15.63 -8.74
C PRO A 161 -15.15 15.92 -9.93
N GLY A 162 -16.43 16.14 -9.62
CA GLY A 162 -17.44 16.46 -10.63
C GLY A 162 -17.90 15.27 -11.51
N LYS A 163 -17.49 14.03 -11.18
CA LYS A 163 -18.00 12.82 -11.83
C LYS A 163 -18.83 12.01 -10.85
N ASP A 164 -19.91 11.44 -11.35
CA ASP A 164 -20.69 10.45 -10.63
C ASP A 164 -20.02 9.08 -10.73
N GLY A 165 -19.85 8.45 -9.58
CA GLY A 165 -19.25 7.11 -9.48
C GLY A 165 -17.72 7.09 -9.33
N PHE A 166 -17.25 6.08 -8.58
CA PHE A 166 -15.85 5.86 -8.23
C PHE A 166 -15.05 5.12 -9.29
N VAL A 167 -15.72 4.60 -10.27
CA VAL A 167 -15.20 3.64 -11.22
C VAL A 167 -14.53 4.27 -12.41
N TYR A 168 -14.63 5.57 -12.54
CA TYR A 168 -14.06 6.34 -13.66
C TYR A 168 -12.83 7.17 -13.23
N CYS A 169 -12.13 6.73 -12.20
CA CYS A 169 -10.98 7.47 -11.72
C CYS A 169 -9.71 7.07 -12.48
N PRO A 170 -9.02 7.99 -13.13
CA PRO A 170 -7.72 7.72 -13.76
C PRO A 170 -6.65 7.60 -12.67
N ILE A 171 -6.42 6.39 -12.22
CA ILE A 171 -5.43 6.07 -11.18
C ILE A 171 -4.31 5.27 -11.83
N SER A 172 -3.07 5.51 -11.43
CA SER A 172 -1.93 4.69 -11.85
C SER A 172 -1.91 3.35 -11.12
N LEU A 173 -1.59 2.28 -11.85
CA LEU A 173 -1.19 1.03 -11.26
C LEU A 173 0.31 1.06 -11.00
N THR A 174 0.68 1.13 -9.74
CA THR A 174 2.07 1.24 -9.30
C THR A 174 2.69 -0.15 -9.12
N PHE A 175 3.80 -0.40 -9.81
CA PHE A 175 4.56 -1.64 -9.69
C PHE A 175 5.81 -1.49 -8.84
N LYS A 176 6.44 -0.33 -8.85
CA LYS A 176 7.62 -0.04 -8.04
C LYS A 176 7.66 1.43 -7.67
N ARG A 177 7.87 1.71 -6.40
CA ARG A 177 7.98 3.06 -5.86
C ARG A 177 9.05 3.16 -4.78
N TYR A 178 9.42 4.38 -4.43
CA TYR A 178 10.56 4.67 -3.59
C TYR A 178 10.44 4.06 -2.17
N ALA A 179 9.25 4.03 -1.58
CA ALA A 179 9.06 3.34 -0.30
C ALA A 179 9.41 1.84 -0.39
N GLY A 180 9.06 1.18 -1.50
CA GLY A 180 9.48 -0.21 -1.76
C GLY A 180 11.00 -0.34 -1.84
N VAL A 181 11.68 0.61 -2.49
CA VAL A 181 13.16 0.65 -2.55
C VAL A 181 13.78 0.80 -1.15
N LEU A 182 13.22 1.66 -0.30
CA LEU A 182 13.69 1.82 1.08
C LEU A 182 13.54 0.52 1.89
N LEU A 183 12.41 -0.18 1.75
CA LEU A 183 12.17 -1.45 2.44
C LEU A 183 13.05 -2.58 1.89
N ASP A 184 13.31 -2.62 0.59
CA ASP A 184 14.24 -3.58 -0.02
C ASP A 184 15.68 -3.30 0.42
N TYR A 185 16.07 -2.04 0.49
CA TYR A 185 17.38 -1.64 0.99
C TYR A 185 17.55 -1.99 2.47
N ALA A 186 16.50 -1.78 3.28
CA ALA A 186 16.49 -2.20 4.68
C ALA A 186 16.76 -3.70 4.83
N GLU A 187 16.07 -4.55 4.03
CA GLU A 187 16.30 -6.00 4.03
C GLU A 187 17.75 -6.33 3.69
N CYS A 188 18.29 -5.73 2.62
CA CYS A 188 19.68 -5.95 2.24
C CYS A 188 20.66 -5.52 3.35
N CYS A 189 20.37 -4.43 4.07
CA CYS A 189 21.18 -3.98 5.20
C CYS A 189 21.16 -4.99 6.35
N PHE A 190 20.00 -5.52 6.72
CA PHE A 190 19.88 -6.57 7.74
C PHE A 190 20.63 -7.84 7.36
N GLU A 191 20.48 -8.30 6.13
CA GLU A 191 21.16 -9.50 5.63
C GLU A 191 22.68 -9.33 5.48
N THR A 192 23.19 -8.09 5.42
CA THR A 192 24.63 -7.77 5.35
C THR A 192 25.20 -7.23 6.66
N GLY A 193 24.44 -7.28 7.77
CA GLY A 193 24.90 -6.89 9.12
C GLY A 193 24.89 -5.40 9.41
N GLU A 194 24.24 -4.58 8.59
CA GLU A 194 24.13 -3.12 8.77
C GLU A 194 22.78 -2.75 9.44
N GLU A 195 22.49 -3.34 10.59
CA GLU A 195 21.20 -3.23 11.27
C GLU A 195 20.73 -1.79 11.48
N ALA A 196 21.64 -0.89 11.91
CA ALA A 196 21.28 0.51 12.17
C ALA A 196 20.72 1.20 10.93
N THR A 197 21.31 0.96 9.76
CA THR A 197 20.84 1.48 8.48
C THR A 197 19.49 0.85 8.09
N GLY A 198 19.34 -0.44 8.30
CA GLY A 198 18.07 -1.12 8.04
C GLY A 198 16.90 -0.53 8.84
N TRP A 199 17.10 -0.31 10.15
CA TRP A 199 16.09 0.33 11.00
C TRP A 199 15.82 1.78 10.61
N GLU A 200 16.83 2.51 10.17
CA GLU A 200 16.67 3.89 9.70
C GLU A 200 15.78 3.96 8.45
N MET A 201 15.90 3.04 7.50
CA MET A 201 15.04 3.00 6.33
C MET A 201 13.57 2.74 6.71
N ILE A 202 13.35 1.81 7.63
CA ILE A 202 12.01 1.56 8.18
C ILE A 202 11.48 2.82 8.87
N ARG A 203 12.30 3.50 9.66
CA ARG A 203 11.93 4.74 10.35
C ARG A 203 11.47 5.83 9.38
N GLN A 204 12.13 5.97 8.22
CA GLN A 204 11.73 6.96 7.21
C GLN A 204 10.34 6.66 6.65
N VAL A 205 10.04 5.41 6.33
CA VAL A 205 8.70 5.00 5.86
C VAL A 205 7.65 5.26 6.94
N ARG A 206 7.93 4.89 8.18
CA ARG A 206 7.03 5.11 9.33
C ARG A 206 6.84 6.60 9.62
N ASN A 207 7.88 7.41 9.51
CA ASN A 207 7.77 8.86 9.71
C ASN A 207 6.74 9.49 8.73
N ARG A 208 6.73 9.08 7.48
CA ARG A 208 5.70 9.46 6.51
C ARG A 208 4.33 8.88 6.89
N ALA A 209 4.29 7.61 7.34
CA ALA A 209 3.05 6.94 7.73
C ALA A 209 2.34 7.61 8.91
N TRP A 210 3.06 8.23 9.82
CA TRP A 210 2.51 9.03 10.92
C TRP A 210 2.15 10.48 10.54
N GLY A 211 2.25 10.82 9.25
CA GLY A 211 1.85 12.12 8.72
C GLY A 211 2.86 13.25 8.95
N ASN A 212 4.07 12.95 9.41
CA ASN A 212 5.07 13.99 9.70
C ASN A 212 5.59 14.72 8.46
N LEU A 213 5.37 14.17 7.26
CA LEU A 213 5.69 14.84 6.00
C LEU A 213 4.49 15.57 5.38
N GLU A 214 3.29 15.46 5.95
CA GLU A 214 2.05 16.07 5.42
C GLU A 214 1.89 17.56 5.74
N ILE A 215 2.71 18.10 6.63
CA ILE A 215 2.56 19.47 7.14
C ILE A 215 2.72 20.48 6.01
N GLY A 216 1.67 21.26 5.77
CA GLY A 216 1.64 22.23 4.68
C GLY A 216 1.35 21.64 3.30
N VAL A 217 1.11 20.33 3.21
CA VAL A 217 0.72 19.67 1.95
C VAL A 217 -0.76 19.89 1.66
N GLN A 218 -1.10 20.01 0.39
CA GLN A 218 -2.49 20.07 -0.07
C GLN A 218 -2.99 18.66 -0.39
N ALA A 219 -4.12 18.28 0.21
CA ALA A 219 -4.82 17.04 -0.18
C ALA A 219 -5.41 17.18 -1.59
N ILE A 220 -5.38 16.10 -2.37
CA ILE A 220 -5.92 16.08 -3.74
C ILE A 220 -7.40 15.66 -3.73
N ASP A 221 -7.71 14.53 -3.13
CA ASP A 221 -9.06 13.97 -3.13
C ASP A 221 -9.59 13.57 -1.74
N PHE A 222 -8.72 13.48 -0.75
CA PHE A 222 -9.14 13.36 0.65
C PHE A 222 -9.47 14.72 1.27
N PRO A 223 -10.30 14.76 2.32
CA PRO A 223 -10.52 16.00 3.08
C PRO A 223 -9.21 16.56 3.65
N GLN A 224 -8.94 17.85 3.44
CA GLN A 224 -7.75 18.52 3.97
C GLN A 224 -7.62 18.38 5.50
N SER A 225 -8.76 18.29 6.21
CA SER A 225 -8.80 18.10 7.66
C SER A 225 -8.24 16.77 8.15
N MET A 226 -8.05 15.81 7.27
CA MET A 226 -7.45 14.53 7.61
C MET A 226 -5.92 14.59 7.63
N LEU A 227 -5.30 15.58 6.99
CA LEU A 227 -3.84 15.71 6.96
C LEU A 227 -3.32 16.22 8.31
N SER A 228 -2.12 15.78 8.66
CA SER A 228 -1.44 16.22 9.88
C SER A 228 -1.07 17.70 9.80
N THR A 229 -1.25 18.39 10.90
CA THR A 229 -0.85 19.81 11.07
C THR A 229 0.30 19.98 12.04
N THR A 230 0.69 18.91 12.74
CA THR A 230 1.75 18.89 13.76
C THR A 230 2.59 17.63 13.62
N ILE A 231 3.87 17.74 13.97
CA ILE A 231 4.76 16.59 14.08
C ILE A 231 4.40 15.78 15.32
N VAL A 232 4.42 14.47 15.18
CA VAL A 232 4.18 13.51 16.27
C VAL A 232 5.36 12.55 16.41
N ASP A 233 5.56 12.04 17.61
CA ASP A 233 6.55 11.00 17.84
C ASP A 233 6.11 9.69 17.21
N VAL A 234 7.02 9.08 16.46
CA VAL A 234 6.79 7.77 15.82
C VAL A 234 7.35 6.70 16.74
N PRO A 235 6.54 5.71 17.15
CA PRO A 235 7.03 4.62 17.99
C PRO A 235 8.22 3.90 17.36
N ASP A 236 9.21 3.53 18.18
CA ASP A 236 10.39 2.81 17.71
C ASP A 236 9.99 1.44 17.12
N ALA A 237 10.30 1.25 15.85
CA ALA A 237 9.91 0.05 15.11
C ALA A 237 10.46 -1.24 15.74
N LYS A 238 11.72 -1.22 16.19
CA LYS A 238 12.35 -2.41 16.80
C LYS A 238 11.60 -2.86 18.05
N THR A 239 11.23 -1.91 18.90
CA THR A 239 10.48 -2.16 20.13
C THR A 239 9.06 -2.67 19.82
N VAL A 240 8.33 -1.96 18.99
CA VAL A 240 6.95 -2.32 18.62
C VAL A 240 6.86 -3.71 18.00
N TYR A 241 7.77 -4.02 17.06
CA TYR A 241 7.73 -5.31 16.40
C TYR A 241 8.32 -6.46 17.23
N ALA A 242 9.13 -6.19 18.24
CA ALA A 242 9.49 -7.19 19.25
C ALA A 242 8.28 -7.63 20.09
N GLU A 243 7.46 -6.66 20.50
CA GLU A 243 6.21 -6.93 21.21
C GLU A 243 5.19 -7.63 20.29
N TYR A 244 5.04 -7.16 19.06
CA TYR A 244 4.16 -7.77 18.05
C TYR A 244 4.53 -9.22 17.77
N LYS A 245 5.82 -9.50 17.55
CA LYS A 245 6.39 -10.83 17.39
C LYS A 245 5.97 -11.76 18.52
N THR A 246 6.16 -11.31 19.76
CA THR A 246 5.82 -12.09 20.96
C THR A 246 4.32 -12.35 21.04
N ARG A 247 3.50 -11.33 20.85
CA ARG A 247 2.04 -11.44 20.90
C ARG A 247 1.46 -12.37 19.84
N LYS A 248 2.03 -12.37 18.63
CA LYS A 248 1.57 -13.18 17.50
C LYS A 248 2.22 -14.56 17.42
N GLY A 249 3.27 -14.81 18.20
CA GLY A 249 3.96 -16.10 18.21
C GLY A 249 4.91 -16.34 17.03
N TYR A 250 5.49 -15.27 16.48
CA TYR A 250 6.53 -15.40 15.47
C TYR A 250 7.85 -15.93 16.09
N THR A 251 8.54 -16.76 15.36
CA THR A 251 9.88 -17.28 15.73
C THR A 251 11.01 -16.56 14.99
N SER A 252 10.71 -16.03 13.81
CA SER A 252 11.65 -15.27 12.97
C SER A 252 12.20 -14.03 13.67
N ASP A 253 13.32 -13.51 13.17
CA ASP A 253 13.96 -12.29 13.68
C ASP A 253 13.00 -11.09 13.68
N VAL A 254 13.16 -10.18 14.63
CA VAL A 254 12.31 -8.98 14.77
C VAL A 254 12.29 -8.14 13.49
N TRP A 255 13.44 -7.99 12.83
CA TRP A 255 13.52 -7.21 11.61
C TRP A 255 12.72 -7.85 10.44
N LYS A 256 12.65 -9.18 10.39
CA LYS A 256 11.83 -9.90 9.39
C LYS A 256 10.35 -9.64 9.61
N VAL A 257 9.91 -9.70 10.86
CA VAL A 257 8.54 -9.37 11.24
C VAL A 257 8.22 -7.91 10.91
N ALA A 258 9.13 -6.99 11.26
CA ALA A 258 8.99 -5.56 10.97
C ALA A 258 8.85 -5.29 9.47
N LEU A 259 9.75 -5.81 8.64
CA LEU A 259 9.69 -5.63 7.20
C LEU A 259 8.41 -6.21 6.59
N THR A 260 7.98 -7.38 7.06
CA THR A 260 6.75 -7.99 6.58
C THR A 260 5.53 -7.13 6.88
N GLN A 261 5.43 -6.61 8.10
CA GLN A 261 4.30 -5.75 8.48
C GLN A 261 4.38 -4.37 7.80
N GLU A 262 5.55 -3.77 7.71
CA GLU A 262 5.71 -2.49 7.01
C GLU A 262 5.38 -2.62 5.51
N ARG A 263 5.82 -3.69 4.83
CA ARG A 263 5.41 -3.98 3.46
C ARG A 263 3.91 -4.20 3.35
N ARG A 264 3.32 -4.94 4.28
CA ARG A 264 1.88 -5.19 4.33
C ARG A 264 1.08 -3.89 4.43
N HIS A 265 1.48 -2.97 5.31
CA HIS A 265 0.80 -1.69 5.51
C HIS A 265 1.09 -0.71 4.36
N GLU A 266 2.33 -0.66 3.92
CA GLU A 266 2.79 0.29 2.94
C GLU A 266 2.36 -0.07 1.51
N LEU A 267 2.57 -1.33 1.11
CA LEU A 267 2.38 -1.83 -0.24
C LEU A 267 1.08 -2.62 -0.42
N ASN A 268 0.09 -2.42 0.47
CA ASN A 268 -1.22 -3.06 0.35
C ASN A 268 -1.82 -2.84 -1.04
N ALA A 269 -2.38 -3.90 -1.62
CA ALA A 269 -2.99 -3.92 -2.95
C ALA A 269 -2.03 -3.57 -4.11
N GLU A 270 -0.70 -3.58 -3.88
CA GLU A 270 0.34 -3.45 -4.91
C GLU A 270 0.95 -4.81 -5.29
N PHE A 271 0.35 -5.90 -4.82
CA PHE A 271 0.58 -7.30 -5.22
C PHE A 271 1.98 -7.87 -4.95
N SER A 272 2.84 -7.23 -4.16
CA SER A 272 4.22 -7.69 -3.90
C SER A 272 4.35 -8.59 -2.68
N LEU A 273 3.55 -8.40 -1.63
CA LEU A 273 3.74 -9.01 -0.31
C LEU A 273 3.90 -10.53 -0.33
N TYR A 274 3.06 -11.25 -1.08
CA TYR A 274 3.13 -12.71 -1.11
C TYR A 274 4.45 -13.22 -1.70
N PHE A 275 4.95 -12.56 -2.72
CA PHE A 275 6.22 -12.88 -3.34
C PHE A 275 7.39 -12.60 -2.40
N ASP A 276 7.34 -11.51 -1.64
CA ASP A 276 8.34 -11.20 -0.61
C ASP A 276 8.34 -12.24 0.51
N LEU A 277 7.17 -12.65 0.99
CA LEU A 277 7.03 -13.70 1.99
C LEU A 277 7.64 -15.03 1.51
N CYS A 278 7.38 -15.42 0.25
CA CYS A 278 7.96 -16.61 -0.35
C CYS A 278 9.48 -16.51 -0.48
N ARG A 279 9.99 -15.38 -0.96
CA ARG A 279 11.41 -15.10 -1.14
C ARG A 279 12.18 -15.12 0.19
N MET A 280 11.58 -14.57 1.24
CA MET A 280 12.14 -14.57 2.59
C MET A 280 11.96 -15.89 3.35
N GLY A 281 11.17 -16.82 2.81
CA GLY A 281 10.85 -18.08 3.48
C GLY A 281 9.91 -17.95 4.67
N LEU A 282 9.08 -16.90 4.69
CA LEU A 282 8.22 -16.53 5.82
C LEU A 282 6.73 -16.85 5.59
N ALA A 283 6.34 -17.31 4.40
CA ALA A 283 4.93 -17.45 4.05
C ALA A 283 4.15 -18.35 5.02
N GLU A 284 4.68 -19.53 5.36
CA GLU A 284 4.01 -20.45 6.30
C GLU A 284 3.87 -19.85 7.69
N GLU A 285 4.95 -19.28 8.24
CA GLU A 285 4.94 -18.66 9.56
C GLU A 285 3.97 -17.48 9.60
N TRP A 286 3.99 -16.64 8.57
CA TRP A 286 3.12 -15.49 8.46
C TRP A 286 1.65 -15.88 8.46
N PHE A 287 1.24 -16.84 7.63
CA PHE A 287 -0.16 -17.31 7.61
C PHE A 287 -0.59 -17.92 8.94
N ARG A 288 0.28 -18.70 9.58
CA ARG A 288 0.01 -19.28 10.90
C ARG A 288 -0.19 -18.21 11.98
N CYS A 289 0.63 -17.14 11.97
CA CYS A 289 0.62 -16.09 12.99
C CYS A 289 -0.49 -15.05 12.76
N GLU A 290 -0.74 -14.69 11.49
CA GLU A 290 -1.74 -13.66 11.18
C GLU A 290 -3.17 -14.22 11.08
N TYR A 291 -3.32 -15.48 10.64
CA TYR A 291 -4.62 -16.14 10.45
C TYR A 291 -4.67 -17.47 11.20
N PRO A 292 -4.59 -17.46 12.55
CA PRO A 292 -4.70 -18.69 13.32
C PRO A 292 -6.08 -19.31 13.09
N LYS A 293 -6.09 -20.67 12.99
CA LYS A 293 -7.32 -21.46 12.80
C LYS A 293 -8.17 -21.42 14.06
#